data_fb406459a61de55baf22beef00cf4d21
#
_entry.id   fb406459a61de55baf22beef00cf4d21
#
_cell.length_a   1.000
_cell.length_b   1.000
_cell.length_c   1.000
_cell.angle_alpha   90.00
_cell.angle_beta   90.00
_cell.angle_gamma   90.00
#
_symmetry.space_group_name_H-M   'P 1'
#
loop_
_entity.id
_entity.type
_entity.pdbx_description
1 polymer ?
#
loop_
_entity_poly.entity_id
_entity_poly.type
_entity_poly.pdbx_seq_one_letter_code
_entity_poly.pdbx_strand_id
1 'polypeptide(L)'
;MNRTVKSAIAIAAVAAMSVGAFAGCGSSSSSDNGKGKVYYLNFKPEAADQWKALAKEYTKETGVEVTVSTAASGTYEQQLKSEMAKSNAPTLFQVNGPVGYANWKDYTADMSNTEPYKQLINKKVALKDGNKVVGVPYAMETYGLIYNKSILNKYFALDGAKAKSIDDINSFDTLKAVADDMQARKSELGIKGAFTSAGFDSSSDWRFKTHLANLPLYYEFEKDKVTKEPSKVKGTYLPEYKNVFDMYLEDSTTDPTQLSSKTGDDANSEFALGEAAFYQNGTWAWSDLQKAGMKADDVSMLPIYFGVDDKNEGLVTGSENYWCINSKASEADQKATAAFLKWVITSKTGINSISDKMGLTTPFKSFDSVKITNPLTQAAVDDQKSGKTQVAWDFAFMPSEQWKNDLGNALLEYAQGTGNWDAVKTAFVDGWAKEYAAAHEG
;
A
#
# COMPACT_ATOMS: atom_id res chain seq x y z
N MET A 1 47.70 -49.12 -2.57
CA MET A 1 47.35 -49.96 -1.40
C MET A 1 45.88 -49.70 -1.12
N ASN A 2 45.04 -50.49 -1.74
CA ASN A 2 44.18 -51.57 -1.21
C ASN A 2 43.61 -51.30 0.20
N ARG A 3 42.27 -51.18 0.33
CA ARG A 3 41.34 -52.29 0.52
C ARG A 3 39.88 -51.85 0.43
N THR A 4 39.19 -52.47 -0.49
CA THR A 4 37.75 -52.75 -0.56
C THR A 4 37.33 -53.69 0.56
N VAL A 5 36.13 -53.48 1.15
CA VAL A 5 35.32 -54.59 1.73
C VAL A 5 33.87 -54.39 1.33
N LYS A 6 33.36 -55.39 0.61
CA LYS A 6 31.96 -55.70 0.30
C LYS A 6 31.43 -56.61 1.41
N SER A 7 30.14 -56.58 1.70
CA SER A 7 29.25 -57.71 2.07
C SER A 7 27.86 -57.14 2.36
N ALA A 8 26.84 -57.42 1.67
CA ALA A 8 26.06 -58.58 1.25
C ALA A 8 24.86 -58.85 2.21
N ILE A 9 23.72 -58.59 1.68
CA ILE A 9 22.38 -59.21 1.65
C ILE A 9 22.09 -60.30 2.73
N ALA A 10 20.92 -60.17 3.38
CA ALA A 10 20.08 -61.30 3.74
C ALA A 10 18.58 -60.93 3.74
N ILE A 11 17.84 -61.55 2.83
CA ILE A 11 16.39 -61.65 2.71
C ILE A 11 15.92 -62.72 3.69
N ALA A 12 14.87 -62.46 4.45
CA ALA A 12 14.02 -63.50 5.03
C ALA A 12 12.56 -63.07 5.00
N ALA A 13 11.80 -63.72 4.12
CA ALA A 13 10.36 -63.67 4.06
C ALA A 13 9.79 -64.70 5.09
N VAL A 14 8.82 -64.28 5.90
CA VAL A 14 7.87 -65.19 6.55
C VAL A 14 6.46 -64.61 6.39
N ALA A 15 5.65 -65.31 5.62
CA ALA A 15 4.23 -65.12 5.53
C ALA A 15 3.52 -65.81 6.71
N ALA A 16 2.64 -65.06 7.38
CA ALA A 16 1.58 -65.68 8.19
C ALA A 16 0.29 -64.85 8.03
N MET A 17 -0.70 -65.47 7.41
CA MET A 17 -2.08 -64.98 7.35
C MET A 17 -2.72 -65.13 8.74
N SER A 18 -3.42 -64.06 9.18
CA SER A 18 -4.57 -64.16 10.07
C SER A 18 -5.59 -63.10 9.77
N VAL A 19 -6.78 -63.57 9.46
CA VAL A 19 -8.03 -62.87 9.23
C VAL A 19 -8.52 -62.26 10.53
N GLY A 20 -8.97 -60.97 10.50
CA GLY A 20 -9.73 -60.49 11.65
C GLY A 20 -10.00 -58.99 11.62
N ALA A 21 -11.23 -58.61 11.33
CA ALA A 21 -11.98 -57.46 11.77
C ALA A 21 -11.76 -56.11 11.06
N PHE A 22 -12.73 -55.78 10.24
CA PHE A 22 -13.11 -54.43 9.87
C PHE A 22 -13.27 -53.55 11.12
N ALA A 23 -12.43 -52.57 11.28
CA ALA A 23 -12.70 -51.42 12.13
C ALA A 23 -12.32 -50.17 11.35
N GLY A 24 -13.29 -49.32 11.19
CA GLY A 24 -13.39 -48.15 10.35
C GLY A 24 -12.13 -47.30 10.22
N CYS A 25 -11.83 -46.93 9.00
CA CYS A 25 -11.14 -45.68 8.69
C CYS A 25 -11.98 -44.54 9.26
N GLY A 26 -11.62 -44.06 10.43
CA GLY A 26 -11.98 -42.78 10.91
C GLY A 26 -11.24 -41.74 10.04
N SER A 27 -11.85 -41.30 8.95
CA SER A 27 -11.57 -39.98 8.43
C SER A 27 -11.76 -39.03 9.60
N SER A 28 -10.70 -38.39 10.04
CA SER A 28 -10.80 -37.18 10.87
C SER A 28 -11.57 -36.13 10.07
N SER A 29 -12.89 -36.24 10.04
CA SER A 29 -13.78 -35.16 9.78
C SER A 29 -13.51 -34.17 10.91
N SER A 30 -12.71 -33.11 10.62
CA SER A 30 -12.82 -31.87 11.35
C SER A 30 -14.32 -31.61 11.47
N SER A 31 -14.83 -31.63 12.69
CA SER A 31 -16.23 -31.29 12.98
C SER A 31 -16.42 -29.86 12.48
N ASP A 32 -16.91 -29.74 11.26
CA ASP A 32 -17.46 -28.50 10.76
C ASP A 32 -18.71 -28.21 11.61
N ASN A 33 -18.55 -27.37 12.62
CA ASN A 33 -19.63 -26.99 13.53
C ASN A 33 -20.69 -26.12 12.83
N GLY A 34 -20.72 -26.06 11.51
CA GLY A 34 -21.64 -25.23 10.72
C GLY A 34 -21.39 -23.72 10.83
N LYS A 35 -20.33 -23.32 11.57
CA LYS A 35 -20.01 -21.90 11.81
C LYS A 35 -19.20 -21.27 10.68
N GLY A 36 -18.63 -22.07 9.76
CA GLY A 36 -17.66 -21.62 8.77
C GLY A 36 -16.34 -21.18 9.40
N LYS A 37 -15.42 -20.75 8.55
CA LYS A 37 -14.09 -20.24 8.92
C LYS A 37 -13.75 -19.01 8.08
N VAL A 38 -12.74 -18.25 8.52
CA VAL A 38 -12.21 -17.10 7.81
C VAL A 38 -10.73 -17.31 7.51
N TYR A 39 -10.36 -17.17 6.25
CA TYR A 39 -8.97 -17.03 5.84
C TYR A 39 -8.79 -15.68 5.18
N TYR A 40 -8.07 -14.75 5.84
CA TYR A 40 -7.79 -13.42 5.35
C TYR A 40 -6.37 -13.34 4.78
N LEU A 41 -6.25 -13.04 3.49
CA LEU A 41 -5.00 -12.65 2.88
C LEU A 41 -4.88 -11.12 2.95
N ASN A 42 -4.06 -10.63 3.88
CA ASN A 42 -3.86 -9.22 4.15
C ASN A 42 -2.79 -8.62 3.24
N PHE A 43 -3.11 -7.47 2.63
CA PHE A 43 -2.23 -6.70 1.76
C PHE A 43 -1.16 -5.91 2.53
N LYS A 44 -1.46 -5.44 3.77
CA LYS A 44 -0.65 -4.47 4.51
C LYS A 44 0.31 -5.14 5.49
N PRO A 45 1.63 -5.25 5.16
CA PRO A 45 2.62 -5.87 6.05
C PRO A 45 2.79 -5.11 7.37
N GLU A 46 2.67 -3.78 7.37
CA GLU A 46 2.76 -2.92 8.56
C GLU A 46 1.69 -3.24 9.62
N ALA A 47 0.55 -3.83 9.21
CA ALA A 47 -0.56 -4.21 10.07
C ALA A 47 -0.63 -5.72 10.39
N ALA A 48 0.38 -6.51 10.02
CA ALA A 48 0.34 -7.97 10.09
C ALA A 48 0.05 -8.50 11.51
N ASP A 49 0.74 -7.97 12.51
CA ASP A 49 0.62 -8.44 13.89
C ASP A 49 -0.73 -8.05 14.50
N GLN A 50 -1.24 -6.88 14.16
CA GLN A 50 -2.54 -6.40 14.61
C GLN A 50 -3.67 -7.25 14.03
N TRP A 51 -3.59 -7.62 12.76
CA TRP A 51 -4.57 -8.53 12.14
C TRP A 51 -4.54 -9.93 12.76
N LYS A 52 -3.35 -10.48 13.04
CA LYS A 52 -3.22 -11.76 13.77
C LYS A 52 -3.81 -11.68 15.18
N ALA A 53 -3.60 -10.56 15.87
CA ALA A 53 -4.18 -10.34 17.19
C ALA A 53 -5.71 -10.26 17.15
N LEU A 54 -6.29 -9.52 16.18
CA LEU A 54 -7.74 -9.45 15.96
C LEU A 54 -8.33 -10.82 15.65
N ALA A 55 -7.69 -11.60 14.79
CA ALA A 55 -8.10 -12.97 14.45
C ALA A 55 -8.20 -13.85 15.71
N LYS A 56 -7.17 -13.80 16.56
CA LYS A 56 -7.13 -14.55 17.83
C LYS A 56 -8.24 -14.15 18.79
N GLU A 57 -8.48 -12.84 18.96
CA GLU A 57 -9.55 -12.35 19.85
C GLU A 57 -10.94 -12.74 19.32
N TYR A 58 -11.19 -12.57 18.02
CA TYR A 58 -12.46 -12.98 17.41
C TYR A 58 -12.71 -14.49 17.56
N THR A 59 -11.70 -15.31 17.27
CA THR A 59 -11.80 -16.77 17.44
C THR A 59 -12.11 -17.14 18.90
N LYS A 60 -11.45 -16.50 19.86
CA LYS A 60 -11.70 -16.71 21.30
C LYS A 60 -13.13 -16.33 21.69
N GLU A 61 -13.67 -15.23 21.17
CA GLU A 61 -14.99 -14.70 21.50
C GLU A 61 -16.11 -15.53 20.86
N THR A 62 -15.94 -15.96 19.61
CA THR A 62 -17.03 -16.54 18.80
C THR A 62 -16.90 -18.04 18.55
N GLY A 63 -15.69 -18.59 18.70
CA GLY A 63 -15.36 -19.95 18.31
C GLY A 63 -15.27 -20.15 16.79
N VAL A 64 -15.32 -19.07 15.97
CA VAL A 64 -15.05 -19.12 14.53
C VAL A 64 -13.56 -19.00 14.31
N GLU A 65 -12.97 -19.98 13.59
CA GLU A 65 -11.55 -19.95 13.26
C GLU A 65 -11.26 -18.81 12.27
N VAL A 66 -10.27 -17.99 12.59
CA VAL A 66 -9.76 -16.94 11.71
C VAL A 66 -8.26 -17.09 11.53
N THR A 67 -7.84 -17.33 10.30
CA THR A 67 -6.42 -17.38 9.90
C THR A 67 -6.08 -16.12 9.11
N VAL A 68 -4.94 -15.48 9.41
CA VAL A 68 -4.43 -14.33 8.66
C VAL A 68 -3.06 -14.67 8.09
N SER A 69 -2.92 -14.55 6.78
CA SER A 69 -1.64 -14.51 6.07
C SER A 69 -1.43 -13.09 5.57
N THR A 70 -0.21 -12.59 5.64
CA THR A 70 0.13 -11.25 5.14
C THR A 70 1.18 -11.38 4.06
N ALA A 71 0.94 -10.73 2.93
CA ALA A 71 1.91 -10.67 1.84
C ALA A 71 3.06 -9.72 2.20
N ALA A 72 4.25 -10.02 1.70
CA ALA A 72 5.35 -9.06 1.75
C ALA A 72 5.06 -7.89 0.79
N SER A 73 5.63 -6.73 1.08
CA SER A 73 5.49 -5.54 0.23
C SER A 73 5.86 -5.86 -1.22
N GLY A 74 5.04 -5.40 -2.17
CA GLY A 74 5.24 -5.62 -3.60
C GLY A 74 4.91 -7.02 -4.14
N THR A 75 4.49 -7.98 -3.28
CA THR A 75 4.26 -9.38 -3.71
C THR A 75 2.81 -9.84 -3.64
N TYR A 76 1.88 -8.96 -3.27
CA TYR A 76 0.50 -9.33 -2.94
C TYR A 76 -0.24 -10.03 -4.08
N GLU A 77 -0.23 -9.48 -5.30
CA GLU A 77 -0.94 -10.05 -6.45
C GLU A 77 -0.42 -11.45 -6.81
N GLN A 78 0.89 -11.65 -6.77
CA GLN A 78 1.50 -12.94 -7.01
C GLN A 78 1.10 -13.96 -5.94
N GLN A 79 1.09 -13.55 -4.68
CA GLN A 79 0.67 -14.39 -3.56
C GLN A 79 -0.83 -14.69 -3.65
N LEU A 80 -1.68 -13.70 -3.94
CA LEU A 80 -3.13 -13.89 -4.11
C LEU A 80 -3.43 -14.92 -5.19
N LYS A 81 -2.76 -14.82 -6.35
CA LYS A 81 -2.91 -15.80 -7.44
C LYS A 81 -2.53 -17.21 -6.99
N SER A 82 -1.44 -17.35 -6.24
CA SER A 82 -1.01 -18.65 -5.70
C SER A 82 -2.01 -19.20 -4.66
N GLU A 83 -2.50 -18.35 -3.75
CA GLU A 83 -3.42 -18.77 -2.69
C GLU A 83 -4.81 -19.12 -3.24
N MET A 84 -5.32 -18.38 -4.23
CA MET A 84 -6.62 -18.64 -4.85
C MET A 84 -6.67 -19.96 -5.63
N ALA A 85 -5.52 -20.49 -6.04
CA ALA A 85 -5.43 -21.79 -6.71
C ALA A 85 -5.51 -23.00 -5.74
N LYS A 86 -5.45 -22.76 -4.43
CA LYS A 86 -5.45 -23.82 -3.41
C LYS A 86 -6.87 -24.23 -3.04
N SER A 87 -7.02 -25.46 -2.53
CA SER A 87 -8.31 -25.94 -1.99
C SER A 87 -8.77 -25.18 -0.75
N ASN A 88 -7.86 -24.59 0.01
CA ASN A 88 -8.14 -23.69 1.13
C ASN A 88 -7.77 -22.26 0.73
N ALA A 89 -8.48 -21.71 -0.25
CA ALA A 89 -8.29 -20.35 -0.74
C ALA A 89 -8.76 -19.30 0.29
N PRO A 90 -8.22 -18.07 0.27
CA PRO A 90 -8.71 -16.99 1.09
C PRO A 90 -10.22 -16.76 0.91
N THR A 91 -10.94 -16.62 2.04
CA THR A 91 -12.37 -16.24 2.06
C THR A 91 -12.54 -14.74 2.08
N LEU A 92 -11.52 -14.02 2.57
CA LEU A 92 -11.38 -12.58 2.58
C LEU A 92 -10.06 -12.21 1.90
N PHE A 93 -10.12 -11.34 0.92
CA PHE A 93 -8.95 -10.82 0.22
C PHE A 93 -9.15 -9.36 -0.16
N GLN A 94 -8.13 -8.73 -0.74
CA GLN A 94 -8.16 -7.33 -1.13
C GLN A 94 -7.87 -7.18 -2.62
N VAL A 95 -8.45 -6.14 -3.22
CA VAL A 95 -8.14 -5.74 -4.60
C VAL A 95 -7.76 -4.27 -4.65
N ASN A 96 -6.86 -3.90 -5.56
CA ASN A 96 -6.43 -2.53 -5.78
C ASN A 96 -7.37 -1.84 -6.76
N GLY A 97 -8.45 -1.30 -6.23
CA GLY A 97 -9.41 -0.55 -7.02
C GLY A 97 -10.06 -1.34 -8.17
N PRO A 98 -10.57 -0.64 -9.19
CA PRO A 98 -11.19 -1.27 -10.37
C PRO A 98 -10.25 -2.17 -11.17
N VAL A 99 -8.97 -1.80 -11.30
CA VAL A 99 -7.97 -2.62 -12.01
C VAL A 99 -7.76 -3.97 -11.34
N GLY A 100 -7.55 -3.96 -10.02
CA GLY A 100 -7.45 -5.20 -9.24
C GLY A 100 -8.76 -6.01 -9.30
N TYR A 101 -9.92 -5.32 -9.25
CA TYR A 101 -11.21 -5.99 -9.39
C TYR A 101 -11.36 -6.70 -10.74
N ALA A 102 -10.95 -6.09 -11.85
CA ALA A 102 -11.04 -6.69 -13.18
C ALA A 102 -10.35 -8.06 -13.24
N ASN A 103 -9.22 -8.22 -12.56
CA ASN A 103 -8.49 -9.49 -12.48
C ASN A 103 -9.21 -10.54 -11.61
N TRP A 104 -10.02 -10.12 -10.66
CA TRP A 104 -10.63 -10.98 -9.64
C TRP A 104 -12.15 -10.98 -9.64
N LYS A 105 -12.81 -10.42 -10.66
CA LYS A 105 -14.27 -10.27 -10.75
C LYS A 105 -15.05 -11.57 -10.51
N ASP A 106 -14.54 -12.71 -10.99
CA ASP A 106 -15.20 -14.01 -10.86
C ASP A 106 -15.11 -14.61 -9.44
N TYR A 107 -14.30 -13.99 -8.57
CA TYR A 107 -14.08 -14.41 -7.20
C TYR A 107 -14.75 -13.51 -6.17
N THR A 108 -15.42 -12.43 -6.60
CA THR A 108 -16.04 -11.48 -5.68
C THR A 108 -17.51 -11.78 -5.42
N ALA A 109 -17.92 -11.87 -4.16
CA ALA A 109 -19.31 -11.99 -3.74
C ALA A 109 -19.98 -10.63 -3.64
N ASP A 110 -21.31 -10.60 -3.72
CA ASP A 110 -22.09 -9.38 -3.48
C ASP A 110 -22.11 -9.01 -2.00
N MET A 111 -21.51 -7.88 -1.67
CA MET A 111 -21.43 -7.33 -0.31
C MET A 111 -22.51 -6.28 0.01
N SER A 112 -23.53 -6.08 -0.86
CA SER A 112 -24.58 -5.05 -0.71
C SER A 112 -25.33 -5.13 0.63
N ASN A 113 -25.43 -6.33 1.20
CA ASN A 113 -26.12 -6.58 2.47
C ASN A 113 -25.18 -6.70 3.67
N THR A 114 -23.87 -6.54 3.48
CA THR A 114 -22.89 -6.65 4.57
C THR A 114 -22.85 -5.39 5.44
N GLU A 115 -22.42 -5.55 6.69
CA GLU A 115 -22.26 -4.41 7.60
C GLU A 115 -21.21 -3.40 7.11
N PRO A 116 -20.03 -3.79 6.57
CA PRO A 116 -19.09 -2.84 6.00
C PRO A 116 -19.73 -1.88 4.98
N TYR A 117 -20.51 -2.38 4.04
CA TYR A 117 -21.16 -1.50 3.08
C TYR A 117 -22.23 -0.60 3.71
N LYS A 118 -23.00 -1.10 4.70
CA LYS A 118 -24.01 -0.31 5.41
C LYS A 118 -23.41 0.84 6.20
N GLN A 119 -22.22 0.62 6.78
CA GLN A 119 -21.51 1.59 7.61
C GLN A 119 -20.74 2.65 6.80
N LEU A 120 -20.58 2.50 5.48
CA LEU A 120 -19.91 3.53 4.67
C LEU A 120 -20.62 4.88 4.82
N ILE A 121 -19.85 5.92 5.15
CA ILE A 121 -20.28 7.32 5.18
C ILE A 121 -20.70 7.75 3.78
N ASN A 122 -19.84 7.48 2.79
CA ASN A 122 -20.11 7.71 1.37
C ASN A 122 -20.13 6.37 0.62
N LYS A 123 -21.30 5.94 0.19
CA LYS A 123 -21.45 4.67 -0.55
C LYS A 123 -20.92 4.69 -1.98
N LYS A 124 -20.55 5.87 -2.50
CA LYS A 124 -19.97 5.99 -3.84
C LYS A 124 -18.53 5.47 -3.90
N VAL A 125 -17.84 5.38 -2.76
CA VAL A 125 -16.47 4.86 -2.69
C VAL A 125 -16.37 3.34 -2.82
N ALA A 126 -17.47 2.60 -2.72
CA ALA A 126 -17.49 1.15 -2.90
C ALA A 126 -17.31 0.77 -4.37
N LEU A 127 -16.58 -0.31 -4.62
CA LEU A 127 -16.51 -0.92 -5.94
C LEU A 127 -17.86 -1.58 -6.28
N LYS A 128 -18.34 -1.33 -7.48
CA LYS A 128 -19.62 -1.84 -7.96
C LYS A 128 -19.48 -2.48 -9.33
N ASP A 129 -20.22 -3.57 -9.53
CA ASP A 129 -20.47 -4.19 -10.82
C ASP A 129 -21.99 -4.26 -11.02
N GLY A 130 -22.50 -3.41 -11.89
CA GLY A 130 -23.94 -3.18 -12.01
C GLY A 130 -24.54 -2.76 -10.66
N ASN A 131 -25.48 -3.55 -10.15
CA ASN A 131 -26.14 -3.31 -8.87
C ASN A 131 -25.44 -3.98 -7.66
N LYS A 132 -24.43 -4.80 -7.91
CA LYS A 132 -23.69 -5.50 -6.84
C LYS A 132 -22.59 -4.63 -6.27
N VAL A 133 -22.35 -4.74 -4.98
CA VAL A 133 -21.17 -4.21 -4.29
C VAL A 133 -20.13 -5.32 -4.24
N VAL A 134 -19.06 -5.19 -4.99
CA VAL A 134 -18.03 -6.23 -5.16
C VAL A 134 -16.79 -5.99 -4.32
N GLY A 135 -16.65 -4.78 -3.75
CA GLY A 135 -15.57 -4.45 -2.83
C GLY A 135 -15.92 -3.25 -1.96
N VAL A 136 -15.44 -3.26 -0.70
CA VAL A 136 -15.65 -2.18 0.26
C VAL A 136 -14.29 -1.66 0.73
N PRO A 137 -13.98 -0.36 0.56
CA PRO A 137 -12.73 0.19 1.06
C PRO A 137 -12.74 0.15 2.59
N TYR A 138 -11.62 -0.20 3.20
CA TYR A 138 -11.55 -0.24 4.65
C TYR A 138 -10.64 0.82 5.26
N ALA A 139 -9.81 1.44 4.43
CA ALA A 139 -8.94 2.54 4.83
C ALA A 139 -9.06 3.67 3.82
N MET A 140 -9.07 4.89 4.36
CA MET A 140 -8.82 6.13 3.61
C MET A 140 -7.42 6.58 3.98
N GLU A 141 -6.57 6.73 3.01
CA GLU A 141 -5.15 7.00 3.24
C GLU A 141 -4.74 8.28 2.53
N THR A 142 -3.77 8.93 3.12
CA THR A 142 -3.24 10.20 2.59
C THR A 142 -1.73 10.10 2.49
N TYR A 143 -1.16 10.60 1.41
CA TYR A 143 0.28 10.70 1.26
C TYR A 143 0.73 12.07 0.80
N GLY A 144 2.00 12.33 1.01
CA GLY A 144 2.71 13.55 0.68
C GLY A 144 4.17 13.41 1.04
N LEU A 145 4.75 14.48 1.55
CA LEU A 145 6.10 14.51 2.12
C LEU A 145 6.01 14.54 3.64
N ILE A 146 6.34 13.41 4.27
CA ILE A 146 6.56 13.39 5.72
C ILE A 146 7.85 14.15 6.01
N TYR A 147 7.82 15.06 7.00
CA TYR A 147 9.00 15.84 7.35
C TYR A 147 9.35 15.72 8.83
N ASN A 148 10.66 15.80 9.12
CA ASN A 148 11.21 15.81 10.46
C ASN A 148 11.32 17.24 10.99
N LYS A 149 10.47 17.58 11.96
CA LYS A 149 10.37 18.94 12.53
C LYS A 149 11.68 19.39 13.19
N SER A 150 12.39 18.48 13.85
CA SER A 150 13.64 18.81 14.53
C SER A 150 14.74 19.21 13.54
N ILE A 151 14.86 18.49 12.42
CA ILE A 151 15.81 18.80 11.36
C ILE A 151 15.44 20.12 10.69
N LEU A 152 14.14 20.32 10.34
CA LEU A 152 13.70 21.55 9.71
C LEU A 152 13.87 22.77 10.62
N ASN A 153 13.55 22.66 11.91
CA ASN A 153 13.78 23.75 12.87
C ASN A 153 15.27 24.13 12.98
N LYS A 154 16.16 23.13 12.95
CA LYS A 154 17.60 23.35 12.89
C LYS A 154 17.99 24.09 11.60
N TYR A 155 17.45 23.69 10.45
CA TYR A 155 17.68 24.33 9.16
C TYR A 155 17.18 25.77 9.14
N PHE A 156 15.96 26.04 9.61
CA PHE A 156 15.38 27.40 9.62
C PHE A 156 16.18 28.38 10.47
N ALA A 157 16.91 27.89 11.45
CA ALA A 157 17.78 28.70 12.30
C ALA A 157 19.14 29.08 11.65
N LEU A 158 19.47 28.46 10.51
CA LEU A 158 20.75 28.73 9.84
C LEU A 158 20.72 30.09 9.13
N ASP A 159 21.87 30.75 9.11
CA ASP A 159 22.05 31.96 8.31
C ASP A 159 21.95 31.63 6.82
N GLY A 160 21.18 32.44 6.08
CA GLY A 160 20.99 32.28 4.64
C GLY A 160 20.09 31.10 4.25
N ALA A 161 19.42 30.41 5.20
CA ALA A 161 18.42 29.40 4.88
C ALA A 161 17.33 29.94 3.98
N LYS A 162 16.87 29.13 3.01
CA LYS A 162 15.90 29.50 1.96
C LYS A 162 14.46 29.62 2.47
N ALA A 163 14.19 29.08 3.67
CA ALA A 163 12.96 29.23 4.41
C ALA A 163 13.27 29.51 5.88
N LYS A 164 12.36 30.15 6.60
CA LYS A 164 12.48 30.45 8.04
C LYS A 164 11.41 29.74 8.86
N SER A 165 10.43 29.16 8.20
CA SER A 165 9.35 28.37 8.79
C SER A 165 8.84 27.32 7.79
N ILE A 166 8.03 26.38 8.27
CA ILE A 166 7.38 25.40 7.40
C ILE A 166 6.41 26.06 6.43
N ASP A 167 5.79 27.17 6.80
CA ASP A 167 4.81 27.90 5.97
C ASP A 167 5.46 28.59 4.75
N ASP A 168 6.76 28.80 4.79
CA ASP A 168 7.51 29.33 3.65
C ASP A 168 7.71 28.28 2.55
N ILE A 169 7.55 26.98 2.88
CA ILE A 169 7.62 25.87 1.93
C ILE A 169 6.22 25.62 1.38
N ASN A 170 5.84 26.35 0.33
CA ASN A 170 4.45 26.39 -0.17
C ASN A 170 4.34 26.31 -1.71
N SER A 171 5.40 25.93 -2.40
CA SER A 171 5.47 25.70 -3.84
C SER A 171 6.59 24.72 -4.18
N PHE A 172 6.60 24.21 -5.41
CA PHE A 172 7.73 23.40 -5.91
C PHE A 172 9.05 24.17 -5.82
N ASP A 173 9.08 25.44 -6.25
CA ASP A 173 10.31 26.24 -6.26
C ASP A 173 10.87 26.45 -4.84
N THR A 174 10.00 26.72 -3.86
CA THR A 174 10.45 26.90 -2.47
C THR A 174 10.90 25.58 -1.85
N LEU A 175 10.19 24.48 -2.12
CA LEU A 175 10.61 23.14 -1.67
C LEU A 175 11.97 22.75 -2.24
N LYS A 176 12.15 22.91 -3.59
CA LYS A 176 13.43 22.61 -4.24
C LYS A 176 14.56 23.48 -3.70
N ALA A 177 14.36 24.79 -3.57
CA ALA A 177 15.38 25.67 -3.02
C ALA A 177 15.79 25.26 -1.60
N VAL A 178 14.86 24.81 -0.76
CA VAL A 178 15.14 24.31 0.59
C VAL A 178 15.89 22.98 0.51
N ALA A 179 15.46 22.05 -0.32
CA ALA A 179 16.10 20.74 -0.46
C ALA A 179 17.54 20.86 -0.98
N ASP A 180 17.76 21.63 -2.04
CA ASP A 180 19.10 21.90 -2.62
C ASP A 180 20.04 22.51 -1.54
N ASP A 181 19.56 23.50 -0.78
CA ASP A 181 20.36 24.14 0.28
C ASP A 181 20.64 23.19 1.45
N MET A 182 19.66 22.36 1.84
CA MET A 182 19.86 21.32 2.86
C MET A 182 20.85 20.25 2.39
N GLN A 183 20.78 19.83 1.13
CA GLN A 183 21.71 18.85 0.55
C GLN A 183 23.14 19.41 0.51
N ALA A 184 23.31 20.67 0.11
CA ALA A 184 24.62 21.34 0.13
C ALA A 184 25.18 21.48 1.56
N ARG A 185 24.32 21.63 2.56
CA ARG A 185 24.65 21.83 3.99
C ARG A 185 24.44 20.59 4.85
N LYS A 186 24.34 19.40 4.24
CA LYS A 186 24.03 18.16 4.97
C LYS A 186 24.97 17.86 6.12
N SER A 187 26.26 18.17 6.00
CA SER A 187 27.24 17.99 7.09
C SER A 187 26.97 18.92 8.28
N GLU A 188 26.56 20.17 8.04
CA GLU A 188 26.17 21.13 9.06
C GLU A 188 24.91 20.73 9.79
N LEU A 189 23.94 20.17 9.05
CA LEU A 189 22.69 19.65 9.57
C LEU A 189 22.85 18.30 10.28
N GLY A 190 23.88 17.52 9.95
CA GLY A 190 24.09 16.16 10.44
C GLY A 190 23.17 15.13 9.78
N ILE A 191 22.80 15.38 8.51
CA ILE A 191 21.99 14.48 7.70
C ILE A 191 22.82 13.87 6.56
N LYS A 192 22.31 12.83 5.90
CA LYS A 192 22.92 12.22 4.71
C LYS A 192 22.36 12.79 3.41
N GLY A 193 21.11 13.24 3.43
CA GLY A 193 20.42 13.87 2.31
C GLY A 193 19.19 14.63 2.77
N ALA A 194 18.65 15.53 1.93
CA ALA A 194 17.40 16.20 2.22
C ALA A 194 16.22 15.21 2.18
N PHE A 195 16.20 14.32 1.18
CA PHE A 195 15.22 13.23 1.03
C PHE A 195 15.82 11.87 1.41
N THR A 196 14.95 10.96 1.87
CA THR A 196 15.28 9.54 1.93
C THR A 196 15.58 8.98 0.52
N SER A 197 16.22 7.82 0.45
CA SER A 197 16.51 7.18 -0.83
C SER A 197 15.24 7.00 -1.68
N ALA A 198 15.35 7.31 -2.97
CA ALA A 198 14.35 7.02 -3.99
C ALA A 198 14.49 5.55 -4.44
N GLY A 199 14.32 4.60 -3.52
CA GLY A 199 14.58 3.19 -3.78
C GLY A 199 13.63 2.57 -4.81
N PHE A 200 14.18 1.69 -5.65
CA PHE A 200 13.46 0.98 -6.72
C PHE A 200 13.41 -0.55 -6.54
N ASP A 201 13.74 -1.05 -5.35
CA ASP A 201 13.33 -2.41 -4.99
C ASP A 201 11.79 -2.51 -5.02
N SER A 202 11.26 -3.70 -5.28
CA SER A 202 9.79 -3.94 -5.37
C SER A 202 9.01 -3.53 -4.13
N SER A 203 9.67 -3.42 -2.98
CA SER A 203 9.07 -2.91 -1.73
C SER A 203 8.99 -1.38 -1.67
N SER A 204 9.57 -0.66 -2.62
CA SER A 204 9.80 0.79 -2.59
C SER A 204 9.34 1.54 -3.84
N ASP A 205 9.45 0.95 -5.02
CA ASP A 205 9.26 1.58 -6.35
C ASP A 205 7.85 2.15 -6.57
N TRP A 206 6.84 1.59 -5.89
CA TRP A 206 5.44 2.06 -5.95
C TRP A 206 5.30 3.54 -5.58
N ARG A 207 6.21 4.11 -4.77
CA ARG A 207 6.20 5.53 -4.44
C ARG A 207 6.36 6.42 -5.66
N PHE A 208 7.07 5.96 -6.69
CA PHE A 208 7.36 6.74 -7.90
C PHE A 208 6.47 6.33 -9.07
N LYS A 209 6.38 5.03 -9.38
CA LYS A 209 5.61 4.51 -10.52
C LYS A 209 4.08 4.56 -10.32
N THR A 210 3.62 4.73 -9.07
CA THR A 210 2.19 4.79 -8.73
C THR A 210 1.84 6.12 -8.05
N HIS A 211 2.40 6.41 -6.86
CA HIS A 211 2.01 7.58 -6.08
C HIS A 211 2.48 8.89 -6.70
N LEU A 212 3.74 9.01 -7.09
CA LEU A 212 4.21 10.22 -7.78
C LEU A 212 3.60 10.32 -9.19
N ALA A 213 3.47 9.19 -9.91
CA ALA A 213 2.82 9.15 -11.23
C ALA A 213 1.33 9.52 -11.21
N ASN A 214 0.67 9.45 -10.06
CA ASN A 214 -0.70 9.92 -9.88
C ASN A 214 -0.85 11.44 -10.13
N LEU A 215 0.14 12.23 -9.76
CA LEU A 215 0.05 13.70 -9.86
C LEU A 215 -0.10 14.18 -11.31
N PRO A 216 0.76 13.81 -12.27
CA PRO A 216 0.57 14.18 -13.67
C PRO A 216 -0.75 13.68 -14.25
N LEU A 217 -1.23 12.50 -13.83
CA LEU A 217 -2.54 11.97 -14.25
C LEU A 217 -3.68 12.79 -13.67
N TYR A 218 -3.67 13.08 -12.36
CA TYR A 218 -4.70 13.86 -11.69
C TYR A 218 -4.88 15.22 -12.35
N TYR A 219 -3.81 15.99 -12.54
CA TYR A 219 -3.90 17.31 -13.15
C TYR A 219 -4.32 17.27 -14.63
N GLU A 220 -3.92 16.24 -15.38
CA GLU A 220 -4.40 16.04 -16.74
C GLU A 220 -5.89 15.68 -16.75
N PHE A 221 -6.34 14.79 -15.86
CA PHE A 221 -7.73 14.35 -15.79
C PHE A 221 -8.67 15.49 -15.34
N GLU A 222 -8.27 16.29 -14.36
CA GLU A 222 -9.02 17.48 -13.95
C GLU A 222 -9.14 18.48 -15.10
N LYS A 223 -8.04 18.79 -15.80
CA LYS A 223 -8.02 19.69 -16.96
C LYS A 223 -8.90 19.19 -18.09
N ASP A 224 -8.86 17.90 -18.39
CA ASP A 224 -9.59 17.26 -19.49
C ASP A 224 -10.99 16.76 -19.06
N LYS A 225 -11.35 16.93 -17.78
CA LYS A 225 -12.64 16.49 -17.18
C LYS A 225 -12.90 15.01 -17.38
N VAL A 226 -11.87 14.18 -17.17
CA VAL A 226 -11.94 12.72 -17.25
C VAL A 226 -12.74 12.20 -16.06
N THR A 227 -13.76 11.37 -16.32
CA THR A 227 -14.63 10.77 -15.28
C THR A 227 -14.64 9.26 -15.29
N LYS A 228 -13.89 8.65 -16.19
CA LYS A 228 -13.72 7.20 -16.33
C LYS A 228 -12.36 6.93 -16.96
N GLU A 229 -11.88 5.72 -16.82
CA GLU A 229 -10.61 5.28 -17.40
C GLU A 229 -10.49 5.68 -18.88
N PRO A 230 -9.48 6.49 -19.26
CA PRO A 230 -9.28 6.92 -20.64
C PRO A 230 -8.45 5.89 -21.41
N SER A 231 -8.77 5.72 -22.71
CA SER A 231 -8.02 4.81 -23.58
C SER A 231 -6.59 5.26 -23.86
N LYS A 232 -6.26 6.51 -23.58
CA LYS A 232 -4.93 7.12 -23.74
C LYS A 232 -4.79 8.35 -22.88
N VAL A 233 -3.56 8.66 -22.52
CA VAL A 233 -3.14 9.89 -21.83
C VAL A 233 -2.21 10.71 -22.71
N LYS A 234 -2.09 12.00 -22.45
CA LYS A 234 -1.27 12.94 -23.25
C LYS A 234 0.13 13.13 -22.65
N GLY A 235 0.26 12.89 -21.35
CA GLY A 235 1.47 13.19 -20.60
C GLY A 235 1.71 14.71 -20.47
N THR A 236 0.64 15.47 -20.32
CA THR A 236 0.69 16.95 -20.29
C THR A 236 1.62 17.48 -19.20
N TYR A 237 1.64 16.81 -18.03
CA TYR A 237 2.39 17.24 -16.84
C TYR A 237 3.63 16.35 -16.56
N LEU A 238 4.18 15.70 -17.59
CA LEU A 238 5.43 14.96 -17.48
C LEU A 238 6.68 15.83 -17.20
N PRO A 239 6.73 17.12 -17.63
CA PRO A 239 7.82 18.00 -17.20
C PRO A 239 7.86 18.20 -15.69
N GLU A 240 6.71 18.45 -15.06
CA GLU A 240 6.58 18.63 -13.61
C GLU A 240 6.90 17.33 -12.87
N TYR A 241 6.44 16.19 -13.39
CA TYR A 241 6.81 14.86 -12.88
C TYR A 241 8.33 14.65 -12.87
N LYS A 242 8.98 15.02 -13.99
CA LYS A 242 10.45 14.96 -14.08
C LYS A 242 11.11 15.84 -13.03
N ASN A 243 10.66 17.08 -12.88
CA ASN A 243 11.25 18.04 -11.95
C ASN A 243 11.22 17.53 -10.50
N VAL A 244 10.07 16.97 -10.06
CA VAL A 244 9.96 16.40 -8.71
C VAL A 244 10.82 15.15 -8.58
N PHE A 245 10.85 14.29 -9.60
CA PHE A 245 11.65 13.06 -9.56
C PHE A 245 13.15 13.37 -9.54
N ASP A 246 13.61 14.33 -10.36
CA ASP A 246 15.00 14.79 -10.35
C ASP A 246 15.42 15.34 -8.97
N MET A 247 14.58 16.17 -8.35
CA MET A 247 14.82 16.66 -6.99
C MET A 247 15.01 15.51 -5.98
N TYR A 248 14.21 14.46 -6.08
CA TYR A 248 14.37 13.27 -5.21
C TYR A 248 15.67 12.50 -5.48
N LEU A 249 16.17 12.52 -6.72
CA LEU A 249 17.43 11.87 -7.08
C LEU A 249 18.64 12.71 -6.63
N GLU A 250 18.60 14.01 -6.87
CA GLU A 250 19.69 14.95 -6.60
C GLU A 250 19.92 15.15 -5.10
N ASP A 251 18.84 15.23 -4.32
CA ASP A 251 18.86 15.59 -2.90
C ASP A 251 18.67 14.38 -1.95
N SER A 252 18.92 13.19 -2.46
CA SER A 252 18.73 11.91 -1.75
C SER A 252 19.88 11.59 -0.80
N THR A 253 19.61 10.72 0.19
CA THR A 253 20.61 10.06 1.03
C THR A 253 21.51 9.10 0.26
N THR A 254 21.08 8.64 -0.93
CA THR A 254 21.71 7.54 -1.68
C THR A 254 21.96 7.95 -3.13
N ASP A 255 23.15 7.56 -3.63
CA ASP A 255 23.51 7.74 -5.04
C ASP A 255 22.50 7.01 -5.97
N PRO A 256 22.02 7.67 -7.04
CA PRO A 256 21.05 7.09 -7.97
C PRO A 256 21.46 5.76 -8.58
N THR A 257 22.75 5.48 -8.71
CA THR A 257 23.25 4.19 -9.27
C THR A 257 22.99 2.99 -8.35
N GLN A 258 22.62 3.22 -7.10
CA GLN A 258 22.38 2.17 -6.09
C GLN A 258 20.89 1.90 -5.82
N LEU A 259 19.99 2.61 -6.48
CA LEU A 259 18.56 2.61 -6.15
C LEU A 259 17.86 1.27 -6.38
N SER A 260 18.35 0.42 -7.30
CA SER A 260 17.77 -0.91 -7.54
C SER A 260 17.82 -1.85 -6.31
N SER A 261 18.73 -1.59 -5.38
CA SER A 261 18.90 -2.37 -4.14
C SER A 261 18.31 -1.70 -2.90
N LYS A 262 17.81 -0.46 -3.03
CA LYS A 262 17.23 0.28 -1.92
C LYS A 262 15.76 -0.07 -1.71
N THR A 263 15.46 -0.49 -0.48
CA THR A 263 14.15 -0.99 -0.05
C THR A 263 13.30 0.10 0.61
N GLY A 264 12.02 -0.20 0.83
CA GLY A 264 11.15 0.62 1.67
C GLY A 264 11.66 0.71 3.12
N ASP A 265 12.23 -0.38 3.66
CA ASP A 265 12.81 -0.42 5.01
C ASP A 265 14.06 0.46 5.13
N ASP A 266 14.88 0.53 4.08
CA ASP A 266 16.03 1.46 4.05
C ASP A 266 15.54 2.90 4.18
N ALA A 267 14.58 3.33 3.35
CA ALA A 267 14.05 4.69 3.39
C ALA A 267 13.37 5.02 4.74
N ASN A 268 12.64 4.05 5.30
CA ASN A 268 12.01 4.19 6.61
C ASN A 268 13.08 4.37 7.72
N SER A 269 14.13 3.57 7.68
CA SER A 269 15.25 3.65 8.64
C SER A 269 16.03 4.95 8.52
N GLU A 270 16.35 5.40 7.29
CA GLU A 270 17.01 6.68 7.02
C GLU A 270 16.24 7.85 7.63
N PHE A 271 14.91 7.87 7.47
CA PHE A 271 14.09 8.91 8.06
C PHE A 271 14.01 8.81 9.58
N ALA A 272 13.77 7.62 10.12
CA ALA A 272 13.63 7.40 11.55
C ALA A 272 14.92 7.68 12.34
N LEU A 273 16.08 7.47 11.73
CA LEU A 273 17.39 7.79 12.32
C LEU A 273 17.77 9.26 12.17
N GLY A 274 16.94 10.08 11.50
CA GLY A 274 17.22 11.49 11.27
C GLY A 274 18.31 11.71 10.22
N GLU A 275 18.50 10.78 9.31
CA GLU A 275 19.47 10.88 8.20
C GLU A 275 18.90 11.67 7.01
N ALA A 276 17.59 11.88 6.98
CA ALA A 276 16.88 12.68 5.99
C ALA A 276 15.81 13.57 6.64
N ALA A 277 15.55 14.73 6.04
CA ALA A 277 14.53 15.66 6.48
C ALA A 277 13.14 15.34 5.93
N PHE A 278 13.08 14.83 4.71
CA PHE A 278 11.85 14.53 3.98
C PHE A 278 11.76 13.07 3.54
N TYR A 279 10.53 12.53 3.59
CA TYR A 279 10.22 11.16 3.19
C TYR A 279 8.90 11.14 2.43
N GLN A 280 8.91 10.87 1.12
CA GLN A 280 7.67 10.67 0.38
C GLN A 280 7.03 9.35 0.81
N ASN A 281 5.99 9.45 1.61
CA ASN A 281 5.20 8.31 2.09
C ASN A 281 3.85 8.82 2.60
N GLY A 282 3.05 7.94 3.22
CA GLY A 282 1.71 8.27 3.66
C GLY A 282 1.44 7.94 5.12
N THR A 283 0.18 8.09 5.49
CA THR A 283 -0.32 7.89 6.86
C THR A 283 -0.01 6.51 7.42
N TRP A 284 0.12 5.50 6.58
CA TRP A 284 0.49 4.13 6.94
C TRP A 284 1.92 3.99 7.49
N ALA A 285 2.84 4.87 7.08
CA ALA A 285 4.23 4.82 7.53
C ALA A 285 4.38 5.04 9.04
N TRP A 286 3.41 5.69 9.70
CA TRP A 286 3.48 6.02 11.11
C TRP A 286 3.74 4.82 12.01
N SER A 287 3.08 3.67 11.74
CA SER A 287 3.28 2.45 12.53
C SER A 287 4.76 2.04 12.63
N ASP A 288 5.47 2.09 11.52
CA ASP A 288 6.88 1.68 11.48
C ASP A 288 7.81 2.77 12.00
N LEU A 289 7.51 4.05 11.71
CA LEU A 289 8.25 5.18 12.28
C LEU A 289 8.14 5.20 13.81
N GLN A 290 6.95 4.93 14.35
CA GLN A 290 6.74 4.85 15.80
C GLN A 290 7.51 3.67 16.44
N LYS A 291 7.50 2.48 15.80
CA LYS A 291 8.30 1.32 16.24
C LYS A 291 9.79 1.62 16.22
N ALA A 292 10.25 2.42 15.26
CA ALA A 292 11.63 2.89 15.16
C ALA A 292 11.98 4.00 16.19
N GLY A 293 11.02 4.44 17.01
CA GLY A 293 11.26 5.36 18.13
C GLY A 293 10.91 6.82 17.84
N MET A 294 10.34 7.16 16.68
CA MET A 294 9.89 8.52 16.39
C MET A 294 8.71 8.92 17.27
N LYS A 295 8.68 10.18 17.70
CA LYS A 295 7.60 10.74 18.50
C LYS A 295 6.60 11.47 17.58
N ALA A 296 5.33 11.45 17.98
CA ALA A 296 4.26 12.11 17.23
C ALA A 296 4.51 13.62 17.02
N ASP A 297 5.14 14.28 17.99
CA ASP A 297 5.44 15.71 17.91
C ASP A 297 6.58 16.03 16.95
N ASP A 298 7.40 15.05 16.56
CA ASP A 298 8.59 15.25 15.69
C ASP A 298 8.26 15.19 14.20
N VAL A 299 7.05 14.77 13.82
CA VAL A 299 6.67 14.58 12.42
C VAL A 299 5.38 15.30 12.03
N SER A 300 5.25 15.62 10.75
CA SER A 300 4.02 16.03 10.10
C SER A 300 4.14 15.81 8.58
N MET A 301 3.19 16.28 7.78
CA MET A 301 3.19 16.10 6.32
C MET A 301 3.01 17.42 5.60
N LEU A 302 3.64 17.53 4.42
CA LEU A 302 3.44 18.56 3.40
C LEU A 302 2.88 17.91 2.12
N PRO A 303 2.17 18.66 1.28
CA PRO A 303 1.93 18.26 -0.11
C PRO A 303 3.24 17.97 -0.85
N ILE A 304 3.16 17.10 -1.87
CA ILE A 304 4.21 17.01 -2.87
C ILE A 304 3.98 18.19 -3.79
N TYR A 305 4.54 19.33 -3.51
CA TYR A 305 4.37 20.50 -4.35
C TYR A 305 4.82 20.20 -5.78
N PHE A 306 3.85 20.00 -6.67
CA PHE A 306 4.08 19.49 -8.02
C PHE A 306 4.37 20.60 -9.03
N GLY A 307 4.08 21.85 -8.64
CA GLY A 307 4.34 23.03 -9.45
C GLY A 307 3.22 23.37 -10.46
N VAL A 308 2.00 22.92 -10.18
CA VAL A 308 0.81 23.22 -11.02
C VAL A 308 -0.14 24.18 -10.32
N ASP A 309 -0.46 23.95 -9.05
CA ASP A 309 -1.36 24.78 -8.25
C ASP A 309 -0.65 25.41 -7.03
N ASP A 310 0.65 25.15 -6.88
CA ASP A 310 1.55 25.72 -5.87
C ASP A 310 0.95 25.71 -4.46
N LYS A 311 0.82 26.85 -3.80
CA LYS A 311 0.32 26.98 -2.43
C LYS A 311 -1.09 26.41 -2.19
N ASN A 312 -1.87 26.18 -3.26
CA ASN A 312 -3.19 25.59 -3.15
C ASN A 312 -3.13 24.05 -3.23
N GLU A 313 -2.00 23.49 -3.61
CA GLU A 313 -1.83 22.03 -3.65
C GLU A 313 -2.00 21.45 -2.25
N GLY A 314 -2.89 20.47 -2.13
CA GLY A 314 -3.15 19.70 -0.91
C GLY A 314 -2.51 18.33 -0.95
N LEU A 315 -2.66 17.59 0.14
CA LEU A 315 -2.23 16.21 0.23
C LEU A 315 -3.07 15.31 -0.68
N VAL A 316 -2.51 14.18 -1.08
CA VAL A 316 -3.16 13.19 -1.94
C VAL A 316 -3.93 12.20 -1.09
N THR A 317 -5.26 12.12 -1.27
CA THR A 317 -6.14 11.31 -0.41
C THR A 317 -7.03 10.38 -1.23
N GLY A 318 -7.14 9.13 -0.80
CA GLY A 318 -8.00 8.14 -1.46
C GLY A 318 -8.00 6.77 -0.78
N SER A 319 -8.44 5.76 -1.51
CA SER A 319 -8.41 4.37 -1.08
C SER A 319 -7.95 3.49 -2.23
N GLU A 320 -7.01 2.62 -1.96
CA GLU A 320 -6.52 1.63 -2.91
C GLU A 320 -7.06 0.24 -2.60
N ASN A 321 -7.19 -0.08 -1.32
CA ASN A 321 -7.46 -1.43 -0.86
C ASN A 321 -8.93 -1.65 -0.52
N TYR A 322 -9.55 -2.59 -1.22
CA TYR A 322 -10.95 -2.96 -1.04
C TYR A 322 -11.07 -4.39 -0.55
N TRP A 323 -11.72 -4.59 0.58
CA TRP A 323 -12.11 -5.92 1.02
C TRP A 323 -13.09 -6.55 0.05
N CYS A 324 -12.80 -7.78 -0.36
CA CYS A 324 -13.66 -8.64 -1.16
C CYS A 324 -13.87 -9.97 -0.43
N ILE A 325 -15.12 -10.46 -0.43
CA ILE A 325 -15.46 -11.80 0.05
C ILE A 325 -15.38 -12.76 -1.14
N ASN A 326 -14.71 -13.89 -0.97
CA ASN A 326 -14.54 -14.87 -2.04
C ASN A 326 -15.86 -15.60 -2.34
N SER A 327 -16.43 -15.40 -3.54
CA SER A 327 -17.65 -16.03 -4.01
C SER A 327 -17.54 -17.55 -4.19
N LYS A 328 -16.31 -18.07 -4.29
CA LYS A 328 -16.05 -19.53 -4.43
C LYS A 328 -15.93 -20.23 -3.07
N ALA A 329 -15.85 -19.48 -1.97
CA ALA A 329 -15.89 -20.07 -0.63
C ALA A 329 -17.29 -20.62 -0.31
N SER A 330 -17.38 -21.55 0.63
CA SER A 330 -18.66 -22.08 1.08
C SER A 330 -19.59 -20.97 1.61
N GLU A 331 -20.88 -21.15 1.56
CA GLU A 331 -21.84 -20.18 2.10
C GLU A 331 -21.59 -19.91 3.60
N ALA A 332 -21.21 -20.94 4.35
CA ALA A 332 -20.85 -20.82 5.75
C ALA A 332 -19.61 -19.92 5.95
N ASP A 333 -18.57 -20.09 5.12
CA ASP A 333 -17.35 -19.29 5.18
C ASP A 333 -17.60 -17.84 4.74
N GLN A 334 -18.42 -17.62 3.72
CA GLN A 334 -18.83 -16.26 3.30
C GLN A 334 -19.56 -15.52 4.43
N LYS A 335 -20.51 -16.21 5.10
CA LYS A 335 -21.24 -15.67 6.26
C LYS A 335 -20.31 -15.39 7.44
N ALA A 336 -19.39 -16.31 7.73
CA ALA A 336 -18.40 -16.14 8.79
C ALA A 336 -17.49 -14.93 8.48
N THR A 337 -17.06 -14.78 7.24
CA THR A 337 -16.25 -13.64 6.78
C THR A 337 -16.99 -12.31 6.93
N ALA A 338 -18.26 -12.25 6.52
CA ALA A 338 -19.08 -11.05 6.70
C ALA A 338 -19.29 -10.70 8.18
N ALA A 339 -19.47 -11.73 9.05
CA ALA A 339 -19.59 -11.55 10.49
C ALA A 339 -18.28 -11.07 11.14
N PHE A 340 -17.14 -11.60 10.70
CA PHE A 340 -15.82 -11.13 11.13
C PHE A 340 -15.60 -9.66 10.76
N LEU A 341 -15.86 -9.28 9.52
CA LEU A 341 -15.75 -7.88 9.07
C LEU A 341 -16.69 -6.95 9.87
N LYS A 342 -17.94 -7.37 10.13
CA LYS A 342 -18.85 -6.63 11.00
C LYS A 342 -18.23 -6.42 12.38
N TRP A 343 -17.73 -7.47 13.02
CA TRP A 343 -17.11 -7.38 14.34
C TRP A 343 -15.91 -6.44 14.35
N VAL A 344 -15.05 -6.54 13.33
CA VAL A 344 -13.87 -5.68 13.18
C VAL A 344 -14.23 -4.20 13.16
N ILE A 345 -15.32 -3.81 12.46
CA ILE A 345 -15.68 -2.38 12.32
C ILE A 345 -16.70 -1.89 13.34
N THR A 346 -17.27 -2.77 14.20
CA THR A 346 -18.30 -2.34 15.17
C THR A 346 -17.95 -2.67 16.62
N SER A 347 -17.04 -3.61 16.87
CA SER A 347 -16.62 -3.91 18.24
C SER A 347 -15.59 -2.89 18.75
N LYS A 348 -15.57 -2.66 20.06
CA LYS A 348 -14.56 -1.82 20.70
C LYS A 348 -13.12 -2.31 20.40
N THR A 349 -12.92 -3.64 20.43
CA THR A 349 -11.62 -4.26 20.14
C THR A 349 -11.18 -4.00 18.70
N GLY A 350 -12.07 -4.19 17.73
CA GLY A 350 -11.78 -3.95 16.31
C GLY A 350 -11.52 -2.48 16.04
N ILE A 351 -12.40 -1.58 16.53
CA ILE A 351 -12.24 -0.12 16.35
C ILE A 351 -10.90 0.34 16.92
N ASN A 352 -10.57 0.01 18.17
CA ASN A 352 -9.28 0.38 18.76
C ASN A 352 -8.08 -0.19 17.99
N SER A 353 -8.19 -1.41 17.48
CA SER A 353 -7.09 -2.01 16.74
C SER A 353 -6.84 -1.28 15.42
N ILE A 354 -7.89 -0.96 14.68
CA ILE A 354 -7.76 -0.24 13.40
C ILE A 354 -7.30 1.20 13.62
N SER A 355 -7.92 1.92 14.55
CA SER A 355 -7.61 3.35 14.72
C SER A 355 -6.31 3.60 15.48
N ASP A 356 -6.10 2.94 16.64
CA ASP A 356 -4.96 3.24 17.51
C ASP A 356 -3.72 2.42 17.16
N LYS A 357 -3.90 1.09 16.97
CA LYS A 357 -2.75 0.19 16.79
C LYS A 357 -2.26 0.14 15.35
N MET A 358 -3.17 0.19 14.36
CA MET A 358 -2.82 0.25 12.95
C MET A 358 -2.69 1.70 12.45
N GLY A 359 -3.26 2.68 13.17
CA GLY A 359 -3.24 4.10 12.80
C GLY A 359 -4.01 4.42 11.52
N LEU A 360 -4.99 3.60 11.15
CA LEU A 360 -5.75 3.74 9.91
C LEU A 360 -6.98 4.64 10.10
N THR A 361 -7.23 5.50 9.13
CA THR A 361 -8.51 6.19 8.96
C THR A 361 -9.45 5.32 8.15
N THR A 362 -10.71 5.23 8.54
CA THR A 362 -11.69 4.37 7.86
C THR A 362 -12.88 5.19 7.34
N PRO A 363 -13.56 4.71 6.28
CA PRO A 363 -14.76 5.38 5.75
C PRO A 363 -16.05 4.96 6.46
N PHE A 364 -15.97 4.41 7.70
CA PHE A 364 -17.13 3.86 8.40
C PHE A 364 -17.66 4.79 9.49
N LYS A 365 -19.00 4.94 9.58
CA LYS A 365 -19.71 5.73 10.61
C LYS A 365 -19.34 5.34 12.04
N SER A 366 -19.04 4.06 12.28
CA SER A 366 -18.64 3.54 13.58
C SER A 366 -17.32 4.13 14.10
N PHE A 367 -16.57 4.84 13.27
CA PHE A 367 -15.31 5.50 13.63
C PHE A 367 -15.42 7.03 13.77
N ASP A 368 -16.60 7.62 13.57
CA ASP A 368 -16.78 9.09 13.56
C ASP A 368 -16.33 9.78 14.87
N SER A 369 -16.38 9.07 16.01
CA SER A 369 -15.99 9.60 17.32
C SER A 369 -14.61 9.15 17.80
N VAL A 370 -13.86 8.46 16.95
CA VAL A 370 -12.54 7.95 17.33
C VAL A 370 -11.51 9.08 17.32
N LYS A 371 -10.73 9.17 18.42
CA LYS A 371 -9.63 10.13 18.50
C LYS A 371 -8.51 9.73 17.57
N ILE A 372 -8.04 10.69 16.77
CA ILE A 372 -6.86 10.49 15.91
C ILE A 372 -5.61 10.51 16.79
N THR A 373 -4.82 9.45 16.73
CA THR A 373 -3.55 9.28 17.45
C THR A 373 -2.34 9.31 16.51
N ASN A 374 -2.56 9.00 15.22
CA ASN A 374 -1.54 9.07 14.19
C ASN A 374 -1.30 10.53 13.77
N PRO A 375 -0.10 11.10 13.97
CA PRO A 375 0.20 12.50 13.64
C PRO A 375 0.11 12.80 12.15
N LEU A 376 0.39 11.81 11.27
CA LEU A 376 0.26 11.97 9.82
C LEU A 376 -1.21 12.01 9.39
N THR A 377 -2.07 11.23 10.05
CA THR A 377 -3.52 11.33 9.86
C THR A 377 -4.05 12.67 10.36
N GLN A 378 -3.52 13.18 11.47
CA GLN A 378 -3.89 14.52 11.96
C GLN A 378 -3.50 15.60 10.93
N ALA A 379 -2.29 15.52 10.36
CA ALA A 379 -1.85 16.42 9.30
C ALA A 379 -2.76 16.36 8.06
N ALA A 380 -3.21 15.17 7.67
CA ALA A 380 -4.17 14.99 6.57
C ALA A 380 -5.52 15.67 6.85
N VAL A 381 -6.03 15.55 8.07
CA VAL A 381 -7.28 16.22 8.48
C VAL A 381 -7.13 17.74 8.52
N ASP A 382 -5.98 18.24 8.95
CA ASP A 382 -5.69 19.67 9.00
C ASP A 382 -5.55 20.25 7.59
N ASP A 383 -4.92 19.51 6.67
CA ASP A 383 -4.82 19.87 5.26
C ASP A 383 -6.20 19.94 4.58
N GLN A 384 -7.07 18.97 4.84
CA GLN A 384 -8.45 18.99 4.34
C GLN A 384 -9.24 20.23 4.82
N LYS A 385 -8.97 20.68 6.06
CA LYS A 385 -9.62 21.88 6.62
C LYS A 385 -9.00 23.18 6.16
N SER A 386 -7.82 23.16 5.58
CA SER A 386 -7.08 24.36 5.15
C SER A 386 -7.70 25.03 3.92
N GLY A 387 -8.61 24.35 3.22
CA GLY A 387 -9.21 24.82 1.97
C GLY A 387 -8.34 24.61 0.73
N LYS A 388 -7.23 23.89 0.86
CA LYS A 388 -6.39 23.50 -0.28
C LYS A 388 -7.11 22.48 -1.17
N THR A 389 -6.71 22.40 -2.42
CA THR A 389 -7.19 21.41 -3.38
C THR A 389 -6.72 20.03 -2.99
N GLN A 390 -7.65 19.16 -2.60
CA GLN A 390 -7.33 17.76 -2.29
C GLN A 390 -7.10 17.00 -3.59
N VAL A 391 -5.94 16.38 -3.72
CA VAL A 391 -5.60 15.56 -4.88
C VAL A 391 -6.21 14.16 -4.70
N ALA A 392 -6.99 13.71 -5.68
CA ALA A 392 -7.58 12.37 -5.64
C ALA A 392 -6.57 11.29 -6.04
N TRP A 393 -6.82 10.05 -5.58
CA TRP A 393 -6.11 8.87 -6.08
C TRP A 393 -6.75 8.36 -7.36
N ASP A 394 -6.14 8.70 -8.49
CA ASP A 394 -6.59 8.25 -9.81
C ASP A 394 -5.95 6.92 -10.24
N PHE A 395 -5.35 6.18 -9.29
CA PHE A 395 -4.80 4.84 -9.53
C PHE A 395 -5.82 3.89 -10.12
N ALA A 396 -7.09 4.11 -9.78
CA ALA A 396 -8.21 3.34 -10.30
C ALA A 396 -8.34 3.41 -11.83
N PHE A 397 -7.73 4.39 -12.47
CA PHE A 397 -7.74 4.57 -13.91
C PHE A 397 -6.45 4.08 -14.58
N MET A 398 -5.42 3.70 -13.83
CA MET A 398 -4.20 3.14 -14.40
C MET A 398 -4.51 1.80 -15.07
N PRO A 399 -4.06 1.56 -16.33
CA PRO A 399 -4.63 0.51 -17.18
C PRO A 399 -4.25 -0.92 -16.73
N SER A 400 -3.09 -1.09 -16.10
CA SER A 400 -2.64 -2.41 -15.64
C SER A 400 -1.47 -2.32 -14.66
N GLU A 401 -1.19 -3.42 -13.94
CA GLU A 401 0.05 -3.56 -13.17
C GLU A 401 1.28 -3.61 -14.09
N GLN A 402 1.13 -4.10 -15.32
CA GLN A 402 2.23 -4.13 -16.29
C GLN A 402 2.66 -2.72 -16.68
N TRP A 403 1.70 -1.80 -16.92
CA TRP A 403 2.01 -0.39 -17.18
C TRP A 403 2.83 0.24 -16.04
N LYS A 404 2.43 -0.01 -14.79
CA LYS A 404 3.16 0.49 -13.62
C LYS A 404 4.60 -0.06 -13.59
N ASN A 405 4.76 -1.35 -13.86
CA ASN A 405 6.07 -1.99 -13.86
C ASN A 405 6.98 -1.47 -15.00
N ASP A 406 6.44 -1.30 -16.21
CA ASP A 406 7.19 -0.76 -17.34
C ASP A 406 7.62 0.69 -17.08
N LEU A 407 6.74 1.51 -16.49
CA LEU A 407 7.07 2.85 -16.04
C LEU A 407 8.16 2.84 -14.95
N GLY A 408 8.04 1.96 -13.95
CA GLY A 408 9.04 1.81 -12.89
C GLY A 408 10.42 1.42 -13.42
N ASN A 409 10.48 0.50 -14.38
CA ASN A 409 11.71 0.13 -15.04
C ASN A 409 12.35 1.31 -15.79
N ALA A 410 11.56 2.05 -16.56
CA ALA A 410 12.05 3.22 -17.31
C ALA A 410 12.54 4.34 -16.35
N LEU A 411 11.87 4.56 -15.22
CA LEU A 411 12.31 5.49 -14.19
C LEU A 411 13.64 5.06 -13.54
N LEU A 412 13.80 3.77 -13.26
CA LEU A 412 15.05 3.24 -12.71
C LEU A 412 16.21 3.40 -13.69
N GLU A 413 16.02 3.03 -14.96
CA GLU A 413 17.04 3.20 -15.99
C GLU A 413 17.42 4.68 -16.17
N TYR A 414 16.43 5.58 -16.15
CA TYR A 414 16.66 7.03 -16.15
C TYR A 414 17.51 7.48 -14.94
N ALA A 415 17.10 7.08 -13.73
CA ALA A 415 17.80 7.44 -12.50
C ALA A 415 19.26 6.96 -12.49
N GLN A 416 19.52 5.78 -13.03
CA GLN A 416 20.86 5.19 -13.10
C GLN A 416 21.71 5.72 -14.29
N GLY A 417 21.15 6.57 -15.15
CA GLY A 417 21.84 7.09 -16.34
C GLY A 417 22.03 6.07 -17.45
N THR A 418 21.35 4.92 -17.40
CA THR A 418 21.35 3.88 -18.45
C THR A 418 20.21 4.06 -19.45
N GLY A 419 19.19 4.85 -19.10
CA GLY A 419 18.08 5.28 -19.94
C GLY A 419 17.97 6.80 -20.02
N ASN A 420 16.90 7.28 -20.62
CA ASN A 420 16.63 8.70 -20.77
C ASN A 420 15.14 9.01 -20.50
N TRP A 421 14.80 10.30 -20.34
CA TRP A 421 13.44 10.73 -20.04
C TRP A 421 12.43 10.43 -21.17
N ASP A 422 12.86 10.35 -22.42
CA ASP A 422 11.99 9.97 -23.53
C ASP A 422 11.51 8.53 -23.41
N ALA A 423 12.32 7.62 -22.85
CA ALA A 423 11.88 6.26 -22.53
C ALA A 423 10.81 6.25 -21.44
N VAL A 424 10.95 7.09 -20.40
CA VAL A 424 9.92 7.27 -19.36
C VAL A 424 8.63 7.79 -19.97
N LYS A 425 8.71 8.80 -20.84
CA LYS A 425 7.55 9.36 -21.57
C LYS A 425 6.86 8.30 -22.43
N THR A 426 7.63 7.47 -23.15
CA THR A 426 7.09 6.37 -23.97
C THR A 426 6.38 5.33 -23.08
N ALA A 427 7.00 4.92 -21.99
CA ALA A 427 6.39 3.99 -21.04
C ALA A 427 5.08 4.56 -20.45
N PHE A 428 5.06 5.86 -20.10
CA PHE A 428 3.90 6.51 -19.55
C PHE A 428 2.76 6.65 -20.57
N VAL A 429 3.02 7.19 -21.77
CA VAL A 429 1.98 7.57 -22.77
C VAL A 429 1.63 6.40 -23.68
N ASP A 430 2.61 5.86 -24.39
CA ASP A 430 2.37 4.79 -25.36
C ASP A 430 2.08 3.46 -24.67
N GLY A 431 2.75 3.23 -23.52
CA GLY A 431 2.47 2.10 -22.62
C GLY A 431 1.04 2.10 -22.12
N TRP A 432 0.50 3.27 -21.73
CA TRP A 432 -0.90 3.39 -21.33
C TRP A 432 -1.86 2.89 -22.40
N ALA A 433 -1.74 3.43 -23.62
CA ALA A 433 -2.63 3.06 -24.74
C ALA A 433 -2.56 1.57 -25.08
N LYS A 434 -1.36 1.00 -25.03
CA LYS A 434 -1.11 -0.44 -25.27
C LYS A 434 -1.81 -1.30 -24.21
N GLU A 435 -1.59 -1.00 -22.93
CA GLU A 435 -2.13 -1.79 -21.83
C GLU A 435 -3.64 -1.62 -21.70
N TYR A 436 -4.17 -0.42 -21.97
CA TYR A 436 -5.61 -0.21 -22.04
C TYR A 436 -6.26 -1.09 -23.13
N ALA A 437 -5.68 -1.12 -24.34
CA ALA A 437 -6.16 -1.97 -25.44
C ALA A 437 -6.15 -3.45 -25.02
N ALA A 438 -5.05 -3.93 -24.45
CA ALA A 438 -4.93 -5.31 -23.99
C ALA A 438 -5.97 -5.70 -22.92
N ALA A 439 -6.32 -4.77 -22.03
CA ALA A 439 -7.33 -5.00 -20.99
C ALA A 439 -8.80 -5.00 -21.52
N HIS A 440 -9.05 -4.39 -22.69
CA HIS A 440 -10.40 -4.19 -23.24
C HIS A 440 -10.67 -4.95 -24.55
N GLU A 441 -9.65 -5.61 -25.12
CA GLU A 441 -9.79 -6.44 -26.34
C GLU A 441 -10.17 -7.92 -26.04
N GLY A 442 -10.47 -8.28 -24.78
CA GLY A 442 -10.79 -9.64 -24.32
C GLY A 442 -12.30 -9.95 -24.23
#